data_eef6e5464cff88511d7c0fabb6ab9dde
#
_entry.id   eef6e5464cff88511d7c0fabb6ab9dde
#
_cell.length_a   1.000
_cell.length_b   1.000
_cell.length_c   1.000
_cell.angle_alpha   90.00
_cell.angle_beta   90.00
_cell.angle_gamma   90.00
#
_symmetry.space_group_name_H-M   'P 1'
#
loop_
_entity.id
_entity.type
_entity.pdbx_description
1 polymer ?
#
loop_
_entity_poly.entity_id
_entity_poly.type
_entity_poly.pdbx_seq_one_letter_code
_entity_poly.pdbx_strand_id
1 'polypeptide(L)'
;ATSSVCGYILGLGDRHPSNLLLDRNSGEIIHIDFGDCFEIACHRPKFPEKVPFRLTRMLIKAMEIGGIQGTFKVTAENTMRVLRDNRESVLALLEAFVHDPLISWRLVTDADAEQRAPDAHEHEHEWSGEIRGVEGEARNQRALEVVRRIQNKLTGRDYDPTTPLSVPEQVDRLIQDATSVENLCVAFIGWCAFW
;
A
#
# COMPACT_ATOMS: atom_id res chain seq x y z
N ALA A 1 -6.32 3.45 13.36
CA ALA A 1 -5.37 4.52 13.03
C ALA A 1 -3.95 3.96 12.85
N THR A 2 -3.32 3.39 13.88
CA THR A 2 -1.93 2.90 13.80
C THR A 2 -1.72 1.96 12.63
N SER A 3 -2.50 0.87 12.54
CA SER A 3 -2.40 -0.09 11.43
C SER A 3 -2.68 0.54 10.05
N SER A 4 -3.54 1.56 9.98
CA SER A 4 -3.82 2.29 8.75
C SER A 4 -2.61 3.07 8.27
N VAL A 5 -1.93 3.79 9.18
CA VAL A 5 -0.73 4.57 8.83
C VAL A 5 0.45 3.65 8.51
N CYS A 6 0.67 2.58 9.27
CA CYS A 6 1.69 1.58 8.95
C CYS A 6 1.42 0.92 7.59
N GLY A 7 0.15 0.56 7.33
CA GLY A 7 -0.26 0.01 6.04
C GLY A 7 -0.03 0.97 4.88
N TYR A 8 -0.30 2.28 5.07
CA TYR A 8 0.03 3.29 4.07
C TYR A 8 1.53 3.34 3.74
N ILE A 9 2.40 3.32 4.76
CA ILE A 9 3.85 3.31 4.53
C ILE A 9 4.27 2.07 3.74
N LEU A 10 3.73 0.89 4.10
CA LEU A 10 3.99 -0.38 3.42
C LEU A 10 3.33 -0.49 2.03
N GLY A 11 2.42 0.43 1.69
CA GLY A 11 1.61 0.31 0.48
C GLY A 11 0.68 -0.92 0.50
N LEU A 12 0.12 -1.22 1.68
CA LEU A 12 -0.75 -2.37 1.90
C LEU A 12 -2.13 -2.14 1.28
N GLY A 13 -2.47 -2.90 0.27
CA GLY A 13 -3.76 -2.93 -0.39
C GLY A 13 -4.66 -4.10 0.00
N ASP A 14 -5.72 -4.28 -0.77
CA ASP A 14 -6.71 -5.36 -0.64
C ASP A 14 -7.40 -5.41 0.74
N ARG A 15 -7.74 -4.20 1.26
CA ARG A 15 -8.36 -4.07 2.59
C ARG A 15 -9.88 -4.20 2.55
N HIS A 16 -10.40 -5.26 1.92
CA HIS A 16 -11.82 -5.61 1.98
C HIS A 16 -12.20 -6.19 3.36
N PRO A 17 -13.50 -6.29 3.69
CA PRO A 17 -13.93 -6.67 5.04
C PRO A 17 -13.41 -8.04 5.52
N SER A 18 -13.17 -9.00 4.62
CA SER A 18 -12.65 -10.33 5.01
C SER A 18 -11.18 -10.29 5.42
N ASN A 19 -10.43 -9.24 5.08
CA ASN A 19 -9.03 -9.05 5.47
C ASN A 19 -8.87 -8.20 6.74
N LEU A 20 -9.99 -7.97 7.43
CA LEU A 20 -10.05 -7.22 8.69
C LEU A 20 -10.80 -8.05 9.74
N LEU A 21 -10.13 -8.35 10.83
CA LEU A 21 -10.75 -8.99 12.00
C LEU A 21 -11.05 -7.93 13.04
N LEU A 22 -12.14 -8.13 13.77
CA LEU A 22 -12.51 -7.31 14.92
C LEU A 22 -12.37 -8.12 16.18
N ASP A 23 -11.50 -7.71 17.09
CA ASP A 23 -11.45 -8.29 18.43
C ASP A 23 -12.71 -7.89 19.20
N ARG A 24 -13.47 -8.89 19.65
CA ARG A 24 -14.74 -8.67 20.35
C ARG A 24 -14.57 -8.05 21.74
N ASN A 25 -13.43 -8.21 22.37
CA ASN A 25 -13.18 -7.74 23.71
C ASN A 25 -12.64 -6.30 23.74
N SER A 26 -11.66 -6.01 22.87
CA SER A 26 -11.00 -4.71 22.83
C SER A 26 -11.62 -3.76 21.80
N GLY A 27 -12.34 -4.27 20.80
CA GLY A 27 -12.80 -3.48 19.66
C GLY A 27 -11.70 -3.14 18.65
N GLU A 28 -10.53 -3.72 18.79
CA GLU A 28 -9.40 -3.47 17.91
C GLU A 28 -9.57 -4.15 16.56
N ILE A 29 -9.15 -3.46 15.51
CA ILE A 29 -9.11 -4.00 14.15
C ILE A 29 -7.73 -4.61 13.91
N ILE A 30 -7.72 -5.89 13.54
CA ILE A 30 -6.54 -6.66 13.21
C ILE A 30 -6.53 -6.90 11.70
N HIS A 31 -5.47 -6.46 11.04
CA HIS A 31 -5.27 -6.73 9.62
C HIS A 31 -4.69 -8.12 9.42
N ILE A 32 -5.22 -8.86 8.46
CA ILE A 32 -4.70 -10.14 7.98
C ILE A 32 -4.48 -10.08 6.48
N ASP A 33 -3.79 -11.06 5.92
CA ASP A 33 -3.42 -11.14 4.51
C ASP A 33 -2.59 -9.92 4.03
N PHE A 34 -1.28 -10.09 4.08
CA PHE A 34 -0.30 -9.07 3.65
C PHE A 34 0.26 -9.37 2.25
N GLY A 35 -0.49 -10.09 1.42
CA GLY A 35 -0.09 -10.44 0.06
C GLY A 35 0.12 -9.24 -0.86
N ASP A 36 -0.70 -8.20 -0.70
CA ASP A 36 -0.69 -7.00 -1.52
C ASP A 36 0.02 -5.83 -0.82
N CYS A 37 1.31 -5.98 -0.57
CA CYS A 37 2.18 -4.89 -0.10
C CYS A 37 2.82 -4.13 -1.27
N PHE A 38 3.45 -2.99 -0.97
CA PHE A 38 4.23 -2.18 -1.92
C PHE A 38 3.42 -1.63 -3.09
N GLU A 39 2.16 -1.25 -2.81
CA GLU A 39 1.23 -0.60 -3.75
C GLU A 39 0.81 -1.47 -4.95
N ILE A 40 0.95 -2.78 -4.87
CA ILE A 40 0.51 -3.71 -5.94
C ILE A 40 -0.96 -3.45 -6.29
N ALA A 41 -1.83 -3.31 -5.30
CA ALA A 41 -3.25 -3.06 -5.51
C ALA A 41 -3.56 -1.72 -6.22
N CYS A 42 -2.69 -0.71 -6.06
CA CYS A 42 -2.86 0.59 -6.72
C CYS A 42 -2.58 0.54 -8.22
N HIS A 43 -1.77 -0.41 -8.66
CA HIS A 43 -1.33 -0.55 -10.04
C HIS A 43 -2.09 -1.63 -10.82
N ARG A 44 -3.12 -2.22 -10.22
CA ARG A 44 -3.99 -3.20 -10.91
C ARG A 44 -4.66 -2.54 -12.12
N PRO A 45 -4.63 -3.15 -13.32
CA PRO A 45 -5.26 -2.59 -14.52
C PRO A 45 -6.79 -2.53 -14.42
N LYS A 46 -7.38 -3.45 -13.64
CA LYS A 46 -8.81 -3.43 -13.31
C LYS A 46 -9.01 -3.15 -11.83
N PHE A 47 -9.87 -2.18 -11.54
CA PHE A 47 -10.24 -1.81 -10.17
C PHE A 47 -9.02 -1.45 -9.28
N PRO A 48 -8.19 -0.46 -9.67
CA PRO A 48 -7.08 -0.02 -8.85
C PRO A 48 -7.56 0.56 -7.52
N GLU A 49 -6.87 0.22 -6.43
CA GLU A 49 -7.16 0.79 -5.12
C GLU A 49 -6.45 2.14 -4.96
N LYS A 50 -7.20 3.23 -5.09
CA LYS A 50 -6.66 4.60 -5.00
C LYS A 50 -6.75 5.20 -3.60
N VAL A 51 -7.12 4.40 -2.61
CA VAL A 51 -7.22 4.83 -1.21
C VAL A 51 -5.99 4.39 -0.42
N PRO A 52 -5.41 5.26 0.42
CA PRO A 52 -4.21 4.93 1.20
C PRO A 52 -4.46 3.87 2.28
N PHE A 53 -5.69 3.79 2.78
CA PHE A 53 -6.18 2.80 3.73
C PHE A 53 -7.73 2.81 3.75
N ARG A 54 -8.30 1.76 4.32
CA ARG A 54 -9.75 1.68 4.46
C ARG A 54 -10.24 2.63 5.56
N LEU A 55 -11.06 3.60 5.19
CA LEU A 55 -11.75 4.51 6.11
C LEU A 55 -13.17 4.75 5.60
N THR A 56 -13.97 3.68 5.56
CA THR A 56 -15.35 3.72 5.08
C THR A 56 -16.28 4.32 6.13
N ARG A 57 -17.47 4.75 5.69
CA ARG A 57 -18.46 5.37 6.58
C ARG A 57 -18.87 4.49 7.78
N MET A 58 -18.81 3.16 7.64
CA MET A 58 -19.09 2.26 8.75
C MET A 58 -18.03 2.37 9.85
N LEU A 59 -16.76 2.42 9.48
CA LEU A 59 -15.65 2.64 10.42
C LEU A 59 -15.72 4.03 11.06
N ILE A 60 -16.05 5.05 10.27
CA ILE A 60 -16.23 6.43 10.77
C ILE A 60 -17.36 6.47 11.79
N LYS A 61 -18.49 5.81 11.49
CA LYS A 61 -19.62 5.72 12.43
C LYS A 61 -19.26 5.00 13.72
N ALA A 62 -18.44 3.98 13.66
CA ALA A 62 -17.95 3.25 14.82
C ALA A 62 -17.06 4.09 15.74
N MET A 63 -16.49 5.21 15.24
CA MET A 63 -15.72 6.16 16.05
C MET A 63 -16.62 7.10 16.89
N GLU A 64 -17.95 6.96 16.78
CA GLU A 64 -18.96 7.71 17.53
C GLU A 64 -18.78 9.24 17.44
N ILE A 65 -18.94 9.95 18.59
CA ILE A 65 -18.91 11.41 18.68
C ILE A 65 -17.55 11.99 18.30
N GLY A 66 -16.45 11.27 18.59
CA GLY A 66 -15.09 11.72 18.25
C GLY A 66 -14.83 11.78 16.75
N GLY A 67 -15.49 10.91 15.99
CA GLY A 67 -15.33 10.81 14.54
C GLY A 67 -13.86 10.76 14.11
N ILE A 68 -13.60 11.18 12.89
CA ILE A 68 -12.24 11.20 12.32
C ILE A 68 -11.34 12.21 13.04
N GLN A 69 -11.87 13.37 13.43
CA GLN A 69 -11.10 14.47 14.02
C GLN A 69 -10.71 14.23 15.49
N GLY A 70 -11.24 13.16 16.10
CA GLY A 70 -10.92 12.74 17.46
C GLY A 70 -9.66 11.88 17.57
N THR A 71 -9.79 10.80 18.30
CA THR A 71 -8.68 9.86 18.60
C THR A 71 -8.03 9.31 17.34
N PHE A 72 -8.79 9.10 16.26
CA PHE A 72 -8.24 8.56 15.01
C PHE A 72 -7.15 9.46 14.43
N LYS A 73 -7.44 10.74 14.22
CA LYS A 73 -6.49 11.71 13.64
C LYS A 73 -5.26 11.90 14.55
N VAL A 74 -5.47 12.10 15.83
CA VAL A 74 -4.37 12.28 16.81
C VAL A 74 -3.45 11.06 16.82
N THR A 75 -4.02 9.86 16.82
CA THR A 75 -3.24 8.62 16.78
C THR A 75 -2.50 8.47 15.44
N ALA A 76 -3.14 8.81 14.33
CA ALA A 76 -2.51 8.78 13.00
C ALA A 76 -1.31 9.74 12.92
N GLU A 77 -1.47 10.97 13.41
CA GLU A 77 -0.38 11.97 13.47
C GLU A 77 0.78 11.49 14.35
N ASN A 78 0.49 10.95 15.54
CA ASN A 78 1.51 10.41 16.42
C ASN A 78 2.25 9.24 15.79
N THR A 79 1.54 8.31 15.16
CA THR A 79 2.14 7.17 14.46
C THR A 79 3.03 7.66 13.31
N MET A 80 2.53 8.58 12.48
CA MET A 80 3.31 9.15 11.39
C MET A 80 4.57 9.86 11.89
N ARG A 81 4.48 10.60 13.00
CA ARG A 81 5.64 11.27 13.63
C ARG A 81 6.69 10.26 14.05
N VAL A 82 6.28 9.21 14.77
CA VAL A 82 7.20 8.14 15.21
C VAL A 82 7.87 7.46 14.01
N LEU A 83 7.12 7.15 12.95
CA LEU A 83 7.68 6.53 11.75
C LEU A 83 8.67 7.46 11.02
N ARG A 84 8.38 8.77 10.94
CA ARG A 84 9.28 9.77 10.35
C ARG A 84 10.55 9.97 11.18
N ASP A 85 10.41 10.01 12.50
CA ASP A 85 11.55 10.18 13.44
C ASP A 85 12.50 8.97 13.36
N ASN A 86 11.96 7.78 13.11
CA ASN A 86 12.71 6.54 12.98
C ASN A 86 12.89 6.07 11.52
N ARG A 87 12.78 6.99 10.55
CA ARG A 87 12.77 6.68 9.11
C ARG A 87 13.94 5.82 8.64
N GLU A 88 15.14 6.03 9.18
CA GLU A 88 16.34 5.29 8.79
C GLU A 88 16.22 3.80 9.16
N SER A 89 15.74 3.51 10.36
CA SER A 89 15.50 2.14 10.80
C SER A 89 14.38 1.46 10.02
N VAL A 90 13.30 2.20 9.72
CA VAL A 90 12.19 1.71 8.92
C VAL A 90 12.64 1.40 7.49
N LEU A 91 13.41 2.30 6.86
CA LEU A 91 13.94 2.10 5.51
C LEU A 91 14.90 0.93 5.46
N ALA A 92 15.84 0.80 6.40
CA ALA A 92 16.77 -0.32 6.44
C ALA A 92 16.05 -1.67 6.58
N LEU A 93 14.99 -1.73 7.40
CA LEU A 93 14.17 -2.94 7.52
C LEU A 93 13.46 -3.27 6.20
N LEU A 94 12.85 -2.26 5.56
CA LEU A 94 12.09 -2.44 4.33
C LEU A 94 12.98 -2.74 3.11
N GLU A 95 14.18 -2.17 3.05
CA GLU A 95 15.18 -2.51 2.04
C GLU A 95 15.53 -4.00 2.08
N ALA A 96 15.71 -4.56 3.30
CA ALA A 96 15.96 -5.98 3.44
C ALA A 96 14.81 -6.85 2.89
N PHE A 97 13.56 -6.42 3.10
CA PHE A 97 12.39 -7.09 2.55
C PHE A 97 12.26 -6.96 1.03
N VAL A 98 12.45 -5.76 0.50
CA VAL A 98 12.30 -5.48 -0.94
C VAL A 98 13.34 -6.23 -1.77
N HIS A 99 14.53 -6.47 -1.21
CA HIS A 99 15.58 -7.26 -1.84
C HIS A 99 15.44 -8.77 -1.60
N ASP A 100 14.42 -9.22 -0.84
CA ASP A 100 14.16 -10.66 -0.66
C ASP A 100 13.70 -11.26 -1.99
N PRO A 101 14.37 -12.32 -2.48
CA PRO A 101 14.01 -12.99 -3.74
C PRO A 101 12.57 -13.51 -3.77
N LEU A 102 11.99 -13.84 -2.62
CA LEU A 102 10.63 -14.35 -2.50
C LEU A 102 9.57 -13.24 -2.73
N ILE A 103 9.89 -12.00 -2.37
CA ILE A 103 9.00 -10.85 -2.58
C ILE A 103 9.19 -10.27 -3.99
N SER A 104 10.42 -10.17 -4.46
CA SER A 104 10.72 -9.68 -5.81
C SER A 104 10.04 -10.52 -6.89
N TRP A 105 9.78 -11.80 -6.62
CA TRP A 105 9.06 -12.68 -7.52
C TRP A 105 7.59 -12.23 -7.75
N ARG A 106 6.86 -11.83 -6.73
CA ARG A 106 5.46 -11.35 -6.87
C ARG A 106 5.35 -10.02 -7.58
N LEU A 107 6.29 -9.10 -7.37
CA LEU A 107 6.32 -7.80 -8.05
C LEU A 107 6.56 -7.92 -9.57
N VAL A 108 7.11 -9.03 -10.04
CA VAL A 108 7.40 -9.28 -11.47
C VAL A 108 6.27 -10.04 -12.17
N THR A 109 5.67 -11.03 -11.51
CA THR A 109 4.73 -11.96 -12.15
C THR A 109 3.39 -11.32 -12.54
N ASP A 110 2.89 -10.35 -11.75
CA ASP A 110 1.56 -9.78 -12.01
C ASP A 110 1.56 -8.75 -13.16
N ALA A 111 2.69 -8.07 -13.42
CA ALA A 111 2.81 -7.13 -14.52
C ALA A 111 3.13 -7.81 -15.88
N ASP A 112 3.83 -8.93 -15.83
CA ASP A 112 4.25 -9.65 -17.05
C ASP A 112 3.23 -10.74 -17.48
N ALA A 113 2.37 -11.21 -16.59
CA ALA A 113 1.32 -12.17 -16.89
C ALA A 113 0.23 -11.58 -17.81
N GLU A 114 -0.01 -10.26 -17.77
CA GLU A 114 -1.00 -9.61 -18.63
C GLU A 114 -0.45 -9.20 -20.01
N GLN A 115 0.86 -9.17 -20.23
CA GLN A 115 1.46 -8.91 -21.55
C GLN A 115 1.62 -10.18 -22.40
N ARG A 116 1.44 -11.37 -21.84
CA ARG A 116 1.37 -12.62 -22.60
C ARG A 116 -0.07 -12.85 -23.02
N ALA A 117 -0.43 -12.33 -24.20
CA ALA A 117 -1.63 -12.73 -24.92
C ALA A 117 -1.64 -14.25 -25.17
N PRO A 118 -2.83 -14.89 -25.22
CA PRO A 118 -2.95 -16.34 -25.39
C PRO A 118 -2.78 -16.74 -26.86
N ASP A 119 -1.58 -16.70 -27.39
CA ASP A 119 -1.27 -17.31 -28.68
C ASP A 119 0.25 -17.56 -28.77
N ALA A 120 0.70 -18.68 -28.21
CA ALA A 120 1.91 -19.37 -28.68
C ALA A 120 1.98 -20.77 -28.08
N HIS A 121 1.42 -21.73 -28.83
CA HIS A 121 1.79 -23.13 -28.69
C HIS A 121 3.27 -23.32 -29.02
N GLU A 122 3.95 -24.06 -28.14
CA GLU A 122 5.10 -24.92 -28.44
C GLU A 122 6.27 -24.32 -29.23
N HIS A 123 7.31 -23.92 -28.47
CA HIS A 123 8.70 -24.29 -28.84
C HIS A 123 9.59 -24.13 -27.57
N GLU A 124 9.81 -25.24 -26.86
CA GLU A 124 10.98 -25.41 -26.01
C GLU A 124 12.20 -25.48 -26.92
N HIS A 125 13.19 -24.60 -26.73
CA HIS A 125 14.60 -24.88 -26.68
C HIS A 125 15.47 -23.61 -26.68
N GLU A 126 16.40 -23.57 -25.72
CA GLU A 126 17.68 -22.83 -25.75
C GLU A 126 17.65 -21.29 -25.88
N TRP A 127 17.28 -20.57 -24.79
CA TRP A 127 17.80 -19.20 -24.58
C TRP A 127 17.78 -18.79 -23.10
N SER A 128 18.54 -19.51 -22.28
CA SER A 128 18.45 -19.36 -20.80
C SER A 128 19.47 -18.40 -20.16
N GLY A 129 20.36 -17.77 -20.91
CA GLY A 129 21.45 -16.95 -20.39
C GLY A 129 21.20 -15.44 -20.38
N GLU A 130 20.66 -14.87 -21.45
CA GLU A 130 20.47 -13.41 -21.57
C GLU A 130 19.19 -12.90 -20.89
N ILE A 131 18.13 -13.72 -20.80
CA ILE A 131 16.87 -13.37 -20.15
C ILE A 131 17.06 -13.14 -18.65
N ARG A 132 17.93 -13.91 -17.98
CA ARG A 132 18.22 -13.75 -16.55
C ARG A 132 18.91 -12.43 -16.18
N GLY A 133 19.68 -11.85 -17.07
CA GLY A 133 20.34 -10.57 -16.86
C GLY A 133 19.36 -9.39 -16.90
N VAL A 134 18.48 -9.37 -17.89
CA VAL A 134 17.48 -8.31 -18.09
C VAL A 134 16.38 -8.36 -17.00
N GLU A 135 15.98 -9.54 -16.60
CA GLU A 135 15.05 -9.73 -15.47
C GLU A 135 15.65 -9.26 -14.13
N GLY A 136 16.95 -9.47 -13.92
CA GLY A 136 17.65 -9.02 -12.72
C GLY A 136 17.73 -7.49 -12.63
N GLU A 137 17.98 -6.80 -13.74
CA GLU A 137 18.02 -5.34 -13.77
C GLU A 137 16.63 -4.72 -13.60
N ALA A 138 15.60 -5.27 -14.23
CA ALA A 138 14.22 -4.82 -14.06
C ALA A 138 13.72 -5.01 -12.62
N ARG A 139 14.11 -6.10 -11.97
CA ARG A 139 13.84 -6.36 -10.54
C ARG A 139 14.48 -5.30 -9.65
N ASN A 140 15.75 -4.98 -9.89
CA ASN A 140 16.47 -3.97 -9.12
C ASN A 140 15.86 -2.57 -9.29
N GLN A 141 15.39 -2.23 -10.47
CA GLN A 141 14.72 -0.93 -10.70
C GLN A 141 13.41 -0.83 -9.93
N ARG A 142 12.55 -1.86 -9.98
CA ARG A 142 11.29 -1.87 -9.20
C ARG A 142 11.54 -1.83 -7.70
N ALA A 143 12.53 -2.58 -7.21
CA ALA A 143 12.94 -2.54 -5.81
C ALA A 143 13.33 -1.12 -5.39
N LEU A 144 14.13 -0.44 -6.19
CA LEU A 144 14.54 0.95 -5.95
C LEU A 144 13.35 1.92 -5.99
N GLU A 145 12.39 1.71 -6.89
CA GLU A 145 11.16 2.52 -6.94
C GLU A 145 10.32 2.37 -5.67
N VAL A 146 10.14 1.13 -5.18
CA VAL A 146 9.44 0.87 -3.91
C VAL A 146 10.12 1.58 -2.75
N VAL A 147 11.43 1.44 -2.60
CA VAL A 147 12.20 2.10 -1.53
C VAL A 147 12.06 3.62 -1.63
N ARG A 148 12.17 4.18 -2.85
CA ARG A 148 11.98 5.61 -3.09
C ARG A 148 10.57 6.08 -2.72
N ARG A 149 9.53 5.30 -3.05
CA ARG A 149 8.14 5.62 -2.67
C ARG A 149 7.98 5.65 -1.16
N ILE A 150 8.50 4.64 -0.46
CA ILE A 150 8.48 4.59 1.00
C ILE A 150 9.23 5.78 1.60
N GLN A 151 10.40 6.12 1.07
CA GLN A 151 11.17 7.28 1.49
C GLN A 151 10.38 8.59 1.31
N ASN A 152 9.69 8.76 0.19
CA ASN A 152 8.83 9.92 -0.05
C ASN A 152 7.70 10.01 0.98
N LYS A 153 7.03 8.91 1.29
CA LYS A 153 5.99 8.84 2.32
C LYS A 153 6.52 9.22 3.70
N LEU A 154 7.68 8.71 4.08
CA LEU A 154 8.33 9.00 5.37
C LEU A 154 8.89 10.43 5.47
N THR A 155 9.11 11.11 4.35
CA THR A 155 9.59 12.50 4.32
C THR A 155 8.51 13.52 4.00
N GLY A 156 7.27 13.08 3.76
CA GLY A 156 6.15 13.95 3.38
C GLY A 156 6.20 14.45 1.94
N ARG A 157 7.01 13.83 1.08
CA ARG A 157 7.18 14.17 -0.33
C ARG A 157 6.39 13.27 -1.29
N ASP A 158 5.43 12.55 -0.77
CA ASP A 158 4.64 11.61 -1.58
C ASP A 158 3.70 12.33 -2.56
N TYR A 159 3.18 13.48 -2.17
CA TYR A 159 2.28 14.31 -2.99
C TYR A 159 3.02 15.35 -3.84
N ASP A 160 4.06 15.94 -3.29
CA ASP A 160 4.90 16.93 -3.97
C ASP A 160 6.37 16.69 -3.63
N PRO A 161 7.21 16.29 -4.60
CA PRO A 161 8.64 16.06 -4.37
C PRO A 161 9.40 17.31 -3.91
N THR A 162 8.90 18.51 -4.27
CA THR A 162 9.58 19.79 -3.98
C THR A 162 9.24 20.32 -2.61
N THR A 163 7.99 20.16 -2.17
CA THR A 163 7.47 20.75 -0.92
C THR A 163 7.01 19.65 0.03
N PRO A 164 7.81 19.33 1.06
CA PRO A 164 7.42 18.29 2.01
C PRO A 164 6.25 18.76 2.87
N LEU A 165 5.22 17.94 2.96
CA LEU A 165 4.11 18.18 3.87
C LEU A 165 4.53 17.96 5.33
N SER A 166 4.01 18.78 6.22
CA SER A 166 4.06 18.51 7.66
C SER A 166 3.28 17.24 8.01
N VAL A 167 3.49 16.69 9.21
CA VAL A 167 2.75 15.49 9.65
C VAL A 167 1.24 15.71 9.66
N PRO A 168 0.69 16.82 10.24
CA PRO A 168 -0.74 17.07 10.19
C PRO A 168 -1.29 17.20 8.77
N GLU A 169 -0.62 17.94 7.89
CA GLU A 169 -1.04 18.13 6.49
C GLU A 169 -1.05 16.81 5.72
N GLN A 170 -0.03 15.97 5.92
CA GLN A 170 0.00 14.66 5.28
C GLN A 170 -1.14 13.77 5.77
N VAL A 171 -1.39 13.73 7.08
CA VAL A 171 -2.49 12.93 7.65
C VAL A 171 -3.86 13.44 7.17
N ASP A 172 -4.06 14.76 7.11
CA ASP A 172 -5.29 15.34 6.57
C ASP A 172 -5.50 14.97 5.11
N ARG A 173 -4.44 14.98 4.31
CA ARG A 173 -4.50 14.57 2.90
C ARG A 173 -4.82 13.09 2.76
N LEU A 174 -4.21 12.23 3.56
CA LEU A 174 -4.50 10.79 3.57
C LEU A 174 -5.95 10.50 3.96
N ILE A 175 -6.49 11.20 4.96
CA ILE A 175 -7.88 11.08 5.36
C ILE A 175 -8.80 11.52 4.22
N GLN A 176 -8.49 12.63 3.56
CA GLN A 176 -9.24 13.13 2.42
C GLN A 176 -9.27 12.10 1.28
N ASP A 177 -8.13 11.53 0.92
CA ASP A 177 -8.03 10.52 -0.14
C ASP A 177 -8.75 9.22 0.24
N ALA A 178 -8.65 8.78 1.51
CA ALA A 178 -9.31 7.59 2.02
C ALA A 178 -10.85 7.70 2.06
N THR A 179 -11.38 8.93 2.15
CA THR A 179 -12.82 9.21 2.21
C THR A 179 -13.38 9.78 0.92
N SER A 180 -12.54 10.01 -0.10
CA SER A 180 -12.95 10.52 -1.40
C SER A 180 -13.88 9.54 -2.11
N VAL A 181 -15.06 10.01 -2.48
CA VAL A 181 -16.04 9.23 -3.25
C VAL A 181 -15.44 8.81 -4.59
N GLU A 182 -14.66 9.66 -5.24
CA GLU A 182 -14.01 9.38 -6.51
C GLU A 182 -13.03 8.22 -6.40
N ASN A 183 -12.21 8.19 -5.33
CA ASN A 183 -11.26 7.11 -5.07
C ASN A 183 -11.99 5.80 -4.69
N LEU A 184 -13.07 5.90 -3.93
CA LEU A 184 -13.86 4.75 -3.49
C LEU A 184 -14.66 4.11 -4.63
N CYS A 185 -15.15 4.91 -5.59
CA CYS A 185 -15.94 4.41 -6.72
C CYS A 185 -15.17 3.49 -7.67
N VAL A 186 -13.85 3.59 -7.75
CA VAL A 186 -13.02 2.76 -8.64
C VAL A 186 -12.65 1.41 -8.03
N ALA A 187 -12.88 1.22 -6.73
CA ALA A 187 -12.58 -0.03 -6.05
C ALA A 187 -13.50 -1.16 -6.54
N PHE A 188 -12.98 -2.38 -6.50
CA PHE A 188 -13.76 -3.58 -6.81
C PHE A 188 -15.00 -3.70 -5.90
N ILE A 189 -16.10 -4.20 -6.42
CA ILE A 189 -17.37 -4.28 -5.69
C ILE A 189 -17.26 -5.08 -4.38
N GLY A 190 -16.46 -6.16 -4.36
CA GLY A 190 -16.18 -6.96 -3.17
C GLY A 190 -15.35 -6.26 -2.10
N TRP A 191 -14.73 -5.13 -2.45
CA TRP A 191 -14.05 -4.27 -1.46
C TRP A 191 -15.05 -3.54 -0.55
N CYS A 192 -16.32 -3.48 -0.93
CA CYS A 192 -17.40 -2.87 -0.15
C CYS A 192 -17.08 -1.43 0.29
N ALA A 193 -16.74 -0.58 -0.67
CA ALA A 193 -16.23 0.78 -0.45
C ALA A 193 -17.22 1.70 0.29
N PHE A 194 -18.53 1.46 0.14
CA PHE A 194 -19.59 2.29 0.70
C PHE A 194 -20.28 1.70 1.93
N TRP A 195 -19.64 0.72 2.53
CA TRP A 195 -20.11 0.09 3.77
C TRP A 195 -19.45 0.72 5.00
#